data_beb19fd57925a8e8ce99fd18539a5fa3
#
_entry.id   beb19fd57925a8e8ce99fd18539a5fa3
#
_cell.length_a   1.000
_cell.length_b   1.000
_cell.length_c   1.000
_cell.angle_alpha   90.00
_cell.angle_beta   90.00
_cell.angle_gamma   90.00
#
_symmetry.space_group_name_H-M   'P 1'
#
loop_
_entity.id
_entity.type
_entity.pdbx_description
1 polymer ?
#
loop_
_entity_poly.entity_id
_entity_poly.type
_entity_poly.pdbx_seq_one_letter_code
_entity_poly.pdbx_strand_id
1 'polypeptide(L)'
;MANYLEMSAEQLREEEQKLRAAYQDYKAMGLSLNMARGKPGPHQMDLAMDLFKTTDYTADDGTDARNYGNLEGLYEARKLFGEVMGVKPENVFVGGNSSLQLMYLLVNIGWTFGFPESPCPWSQVERPKFLCPVPGYDRHFRITEEFGIEMINVPMSPDGPDMDMVEKLAGEDPSIKGIWCVPQYSNPDGYTYSDETVRRFAAMKTAAPDFKIFWDEAYIVHHLTNEIIETPVLLEESKPYGNEDRVFMFTSTSKITFPGAGVSALACSDRMMKYVCKRFEVMIISYDKMNQLRHVHFLKNKAGVLAHMLKHRRRLVPCFDAVKTTFAQKLTPCGDIAHWTNPKGGYFISLYVMPGCAKRVAQLCKEAGLVLTGAGAAFPYGKDPEDSHLRIAPTYPSLSEVEQASELMTVCVRLATVEHLLAEKA
;
A
#
# COMPACT_ATOMS: atom_id res chain seq x y z
N MET A 1 -21.72 27.85 -2.63
CA MET A 1 -21.08 27.80 -3.95
C MET A 1 -22.09 27.19 -4.90
N ALA A 2 -22.08 27.56 -6.17
CA ALA A 2 -23.00 26.99 -7.14
C ALA A 2 -22.39 25.72 -7.76
N ASN A 3 -23.23 24.80 -8.24
CA ASN A 3 -22.82 23.58 -8.94
C ASN A 3 -22.14 23.96 -10.29
N TYR A 4 -20.86 23.62 -10.44
CA TYR A 4 -20.09 24.00 -11.64
C TYR A 4 -20.61 23.35 -12.92
N LEU A 5 -21.22 22.16 -12.83
CA LEU A 5 -21.77 21.45 -13.97
C LEU A 5 -23.01 22.17 -14.57
N GLU A 6 -23.68 22.99 -13.76
CA GLU A 6 -24.89 23.77 -14.15
C GLU A 6 -24.59 25.21 -14.58
N MET A 7 -23.34 25.67 -14.42
CA MET A 7 -22.93 27.04 -14.73
C MET A 7 -22.87 27.30 -16.24
N SER A 8 -23.24 28.51 -16.63
CA SER A 8 -22.98 29.04 -17.98
C SER A 8 -21.48 29.27 -18.17
N ALA A 9 -21.05 29.37 -19.43
CA ALA A 9 -19.66 29.72 -19.75
C ALA A 9 -19.23 31.07 -19.15
N GLU A 10 -20.15 32.05 -19.06
CA GLU A 10 -19.88 33.34 -18.44
C GLU A 10 -19.65 33.20 -16.92
N GLN A 11 -20.52 32.48 -16.23
CA GLN A 11 -20.38 32.20 -14.80
C GLN A 11 -19.08 31.41 -14.47
N LEU A 12 -18.72 30.45 -15.33
CA LEU A 12 -17.45 29.73 -15.20
C LEU A 12 -16.23 30.63 -15.38
N ARG A 13 -16.27 31.59 -16.31
CA ARG A 13 -15.17 32.58 -16.49
C ARG A 13 -15.01 33.48 -15.26
N GLU A 14 -16.11 33.91 -14.67
CA GLU A 14 -16.07 34.70 -13.42
C GLU A 14 -15.47 33.91 -12.27
N GLU A 15 -15.86 32.64 -12.16
CA GLU A 15 -15.33 31.74 -11.11
C GLU A 15 -13.84 31.44 -11.36
N GLU A 16 -13.44 31.23 -12.62
CA GLU A 16 -12.03 31.06 -12.99
C GLU A 16 -11.17 32.22 -12.52
N GLN A 17 -11.62 33.47 -12.74
CA GLN A 17 -10.89 34.66 -12.30
C GLN A 17 -10.69 34.69 -10.79
N LYS A 18 -11.72 34.37 -10.01
CA LYS A 18 -11.63 34.28 -8.54
C LYS A 18 -10.66 33.17 -8.09
N LEU A 19 -10.74 31.99 -8.70
CA LEU A 19 -9.87 30.87 -8.38
C LEU A 19 -8.42 31.15 -8.77
N ARG A 20 -8.18 31.83 -9.91
CA ARG A 20 -6.83 32.22 -10.31
C ARG A 20 -6.24 33.26 -9.34
N ALA A 21 -7.02 34.21 -8.84
CA ALA A 21 -6.55 35.13 -7.82
C ALA A 21 -6.16 34.39 -6.53
N ALA A 22 -7.04 33.54 -5.99
CA ALA A 22 -6.76 32.73 -4.80
C ALA A 22 -5.53 31.81 -5.01
N TYR A 23 -5.37 31.23 -6.19
CA TYR A 23 -4.22 30.41 -6.53
C TYR A 23 -2.91 31.20 -6.54
N GLN A 24 -2.92 32.45 -7.05
CA GLN A 24 -1.74 33.32 -7.02
C GLN A 24 -1.37 33.73 -5.60
N ASP A 25 -2.34 33.93 -4.71
CA ASP A 25 -2.08 34.17 -3.28
C ASP A 25 -1.32 33.00 -2.66
N TYR A 26 -1.75 31.74 -2.92
CA TYR A 26 -1.02 30.56 -2.46
C TYR A 26 0.40 30.46 -3.05
N LYS A 27 0.58 30.77 -4.34
CA LYS A 27 1.94 30.80 -4.95
C LYS A 27 2.84 31.83 -4.28
N ALA A 28 2.30 32.98 -3.92
CA ALA A 28 3.05 34.05 -3.26
C ALA A 28 3.49 33.69 -1.84
N MET A 29 2.84 32.73 -1.18
CA MET A 29 3.22 32.25 0.15
C MET A 29 4.54 31.48 0.15
N GLY A 30 5.03 30.99 -0.99
CA GLY A 30 6.28 30.24 -1.08
C GLY A 30 6.26 28.91 -0.31
N LEU A 31 5.14 28.18 -0.38
CA LEU A 31 4.91 26.95 0.36
C LEU A 31 5.91 25.84 -0.02
N SER A 32 6.21 24.95 0.95
CA SER A 32 7.02 23.74 0.74
C SER A 32 6.38 22.56 1.46
N LEU A 33 5.27 22.09 0.91
CA LEU A 33 4.42 21.03 1.49
C LEU A 33 4.60 19.72 0.73
N ASN A 34 4.52 18.58 1.45
CA ASN A 34 4.73 17.26 0.84
C ASN A 34 3.71 16.25 1.34
N MET A 35 2.76 15.90 0.48
CA MET A 35 1.77 14.83 0.70
C MET A 35 1.94 13.67 -0.31
N ALA A 36 3.14 13.51 -0.91
CA ALA A 36 3.42 12.51 -1.93
C ALA A 36 3.66 11.10 -1.35
N ARG A 37 4.30 11.00 -0.19
CA ARG A 37 4.79 9.72 0.33
C ARG A 37 4.14 9.34 1.64
N GLY A 38 3.50 8.15 1.67
CA GLY A 38 3.03 7.51 2.89
C GLY A 38 4.20 6.96 3.71
N LYS A 39 4.93 7.85 4.38
CA LYS A 39 5.98 7.50 5.33
C LYS A 39 5.66 8.11 6.70
N PRO A 40 6.12 7.50 7.80
CA PRO A 40 5.95 8.11 9.12
C PRO A 40 6.70 9.43 9.21
N GLY A 41 6.08 10.43 9.83
CA GLY A 41 6.72 11.68 10.20
C GLY A 41 7.63 11.52 11.43
N PRO A 42 8.53 12.50 11.70
CA PRO A 42 9.44 12.44 12.85
C PRO A 42 8.71 12.12 14.17
N HIS A 43 7.58 12.77 14.41
CA HIS A 43 6.73 12.59 15.58
C HIS A 43 6.16 11.16 15.76
N GLN A 44 6.09 10.36 14.69
CA GLN A 44 5.71 8.95 14.77
C GLN A 44 6.92 8.08 15.09
N MET A 45 8.08 8.38 14.49
CA MET A 45 9.33 7.65 14.74
C MET A 45 9.79 7.82 16.20
N ASP A 46 9.61 9.01 16.79
CA ASP A 46 9.93 9.27 18.19
C ASP A 46 9.19 8.34 19.17
N LEU A 47 8.04 7.78 18.78
CA LEU A 47 7.30 6.81 19.60
C LEU A 47 8.05 5.49 19.79
N ALA A 48 8.99 5.16 18.91
CA ALA A 48 9.74 3.92 18.94
C ALA A 48 11.19 4.07 19.45
N MET A 49 11.59 5.24 19.94
CA MET A 49 12.98 5.50 20.40
C MET A 49 13.41 4.58 21.53
N ASP A 50 12.49 4.08 22.35
CA ASP A 50 12.81 3.13 23.43
C ASP A 50 13.35 1.79 22.91
N LEU A 51 13.16 1.47 21.61
CA LEU A 51 13.72 0.30 20.96
C LEU A 51 15.27 0.28 21.07
N PHE A 52 15.92 1.44 21.09
CA PHE A 52 17.37 1.55 21.24
C PHE A 52 17.88 1.34 22.66
N LYS A 53 17.02 1.24 23.67
CA LYS A 53 17.41 0.94 25.05
C LYS A 53 17.77 -0.55 25.26
N THR A 54 17.34 -1.41 24.34
CA THR A 54 17.67 -2.84 24.40
C THR A 54 19.12 -3.09 24.03
N THR A 55 19.87 -3.62 24.97
CA THR A 55 21.28 -4.03 24.82
C THR A 55 21.47 -5.54 24.88
N ASP A 56 20.41 -6.29 25.12
CA ASP A 56 20.40 -7.73 25.14
C ASP A 56 20.70 -8.30 23.75
N TYR A 57 21.49 -9.36 23.72
CA TYR A 57 21.90 -10.06 22.50
C TYR A 57 21.61 -11.57 22.54
N THR A 58 20.97 -12.04 23.60
CA THR A 58 20.67 -13.46 23.79
C THR A 58 19.19 -13.72 23.50
N ALA A 59 18.92 -14.59 22.53
CA ALA A 59 17.57 -15.03 22.22
C ALA A 59 17.04 -16.01 23.29
N ASP A 60 15.74 -16.25 23.31
CA ASP A 60 15.07 -17.11 24.30
C ASP A 60 15.62 -18.54 24.33
N ASP A 61 16.13 -19.05 23.21
CA ASP A 61 16.78 -20.38 23.09
C ASP A 61 18.26 -20.39 23.43
N GLY A 62 18.83 -19.26 23.86
CA GLY A 62 20.25 -19.08 24.15
C GLY A 62 21.10 -18.71 22.95
N THR A 63 20.54 -18.52 21.76
CA THR A 63 21.27 -18.06 20.57
C THR A 63 21.88 -16.68 20.79
N ASP A 64 23.20 -16.53 20.50
CA ASP A 64 23.86 -15.23 20.45
C ASP A 64 23.50 -14.53 19.13
N ALA A 65 22.68 -13.50 19.23
CA ALA A 65 22.18 -12.75 18.07
C ALA A 65 23.27 -11.94 17.32
N ARG A 66 24.47 -11.80 17.91
CA ARG A 66 25.62 -11.13 17.27
C ARG A 66 26.32 -12.01 16.24
N ASN A 67 26.07 -13.31 16.24
CA ASN A 67 26.77 -14.28 15.39
C ASN A 67 25.90 -14.75 14.22
N TYR A 68 26.45 -15.51 13.31
CA TYR A 68 25.77 -16.11 12.16
C TYR A 68 24.69 -17.14 12.57
N GLY A 69 23.86 -17.53 11.62
CA GLY A 69 22.86 -18.57 11.77
C GLY A 69 21.42 -18.03 11.92
N ASN A 70 20.47 -18.97 12.04
CA ASN A 70 19.03 -18.68 12.07
C ASN A 70 18.56 -17.93 10.81
N LEU A 71 18.73 -18.56 9.64
CA LEU A 71 18.35 -17.98 8.34
C LEU A 71 16.92 -17.44 8.34
N GLU A 72 15.97 -18.19 8.90
CA GLU A 72 14.54 -17.83 8.96
C GLU A 72 14.25 -16.72 9.98
N GLY A 73 15.23 -16.30 10.77
CA GLY A 73 15.10 -15.37 11.88
C GLY A 73 14.92 -16.06 13.24
N LEU A 74 15.04 -15.29 14.30
CA LEU A 74 14.85 -15.76 15.67
C LEU A 74 13.42 -16.24 15.88
N TYR A 75 13.26 -17.30 16.70
CA TYR A 75 11.95 -17.91 16.94
C TYR A 75 10.95 -16.91 17.53
N GLU A 76 11.34 -16.11 18.50
CA GLU A 76 10.52 -15.09 19.12
C GLU A 76 10.11 -13.98 18.14
N ALA A 77 10.97 -13.66 17.15
CA ALA A 77 10.61 -12.72 16.09
C ALA A 77 9.59 -13.35 15.12
N ARG A 78 9.78 -14.62 14.73
CA ARG A 78 8.82 -15.37 13.92
C ARG A 78 7.48 -15.50 14.65
N LYS A 79 7.50 -15.73 15.96
CA LYS A 79 6.31 -15.78 16.81
C LYS A 79 5.55 -14.45 16.82
N LEU A 80 6.26 -13.33 17.01
CA LEU A 80 5.68 -11.98 17.00
C LEU A 80 4.94 -11.70 15.68
N PHE A 81 5.62 -11.95 14.54
CA PHE A 81 4.99 -11.74 13.23
C PHE A 81 3.89 -12.78 12.94
N GLY A 82 4.05 -14.02 13.40
CA GLY A 82 3.00 -15.04 13.33
C GLY A 82 1.72 -14.62 14.05
N GLU A 83 1.85 -14.08 15.26
CA GLU A 83 0.71 -13.52 16.03
C GLU A 83 0.03 -12.35 15.29
N VAL A 84 0.82 -11.46 14.67
CA VAL A 84 0.30 -10.32 13.91
C VAL A 84 -0.44 -10.78 12.66
N MET A 85 0.12 -11.72 11.91
CA MET A 85 -0.41 -12.20 10.62
C MET A 85 -1.42 -13.35 10.77
N GLY A 86 -1.62 -13.89 11.98
CA GLY A 86 -2.53 -15.00 12.24
C GLY A 86 -2.03 -16.36 11.73
N VAL A 87 -0.72 -16.57 11.65
CA VAL A 87 -0.09 -17.81 11.17
C VAL A 87 0.86 -18.39 12.21
N LYS A 88 1.24 -19.67 12.02
CA LYS A 88 2.22 -20.31 12.92
C LYS A 88 3.62 -19.74 12.72
N PRO A 89 4.48 -19.70 13.77
CA PRO A 89 5.86 -19.23 13.64
C PRO A 89 6.68 -20.01 12.59
N GLU A 90 6.38 -21.30 12.37
CA GLU A 90 7.03 -22.16 11.39
C GLU A 90 6.75 -21.71 9.93
N ASN A 91 5.64 -21.00 9.72
CA ASN A 91 5.28 -20.44 8.43
C ASN A 91 5.87 -19.03 8.19
N VAL A 92 6.68 -18.50 9.11
CA VAL A 92 7.21 -17.14 9.05
C VAL A 92 8.72 -17.13 8.80
N PHE A 93 9.15 -16.34 7.84
CA PHE A 93 10.54 -15.94 7.58
C PHE A 93 10.70 -14.47 7.92
N VAL A 94 11.71 -14.12 8.71
CA VAL A 94 11.99 -12.74 9.12
C VAL A 94 13.15 -12.18 8.29
N GLY A 95 12.84 -11.15 7.52
CA GLY A 95 13.77 -10.50 6.59
C GLY A 95 14.43 -9.24 7.15
N GLY A 96 14.97 -8.43 6.24
CA GLY A 96 15.55 -7.12 6.53
C GLY A 96 14.49 -6.05 6.78
N ASN A 97 14.83 -4.80 6.56
CA ASN A 97 13.96 -3.65 6.85
C ASN A 97 12.81 -3.43 5.86
N SER A 98 12.71 -4.23 4.80
CA SER A 98 11.75 -3.98 3.72
C SER A 98 11.08 -5.26 3.22
N SER A 99 9.75 -5.35 3.36
CA SER A 99 8.95 -6.39 2.72
C SER A 99 9.01 -6.34 1.20
N LEU A 100 9.23 -5.16 0.62
CA LEU A 100 9.42 -4.98 -0.82
C LEU A 100 10.63 -5.78 -1.34
N GLN A 101 11.72 -5.89 -0.55
CA GLN A 101 12.86 -6.74 -0.90
C GLN A 101 12.46 -8.22 -0.97
N LEU A 102 11.67 -8.70 0.00
CA LEU A 102 11.19 -10.09 -0.02
C LEU A 102 10.30 -10.36 -1.24
N MET A 103 9.41 -9.42 -1.58
CA MET A 103 8.56 -9.51 -2.78
C MET A 103 9.41 -9.57 -4.05
N TYR A 104 10.40 -8.68 -4.19
CA TYR A 104 11.33 -8.69 -5.33
C TYR A 104 12.08 -10.02 -5.43
N LEU A 105 12.58 -10.54 -4.32
CA LEU A 105 13.30 -11.83 -4.29
C LEU A 105 12.41 -13.00 -4.71
N LEU A 106 11.12 -13.02 -4.32
CA LEU A 106 10.19 -14.07 -4.74
C LEU A 106 9.83 -13.97 -6.22
N VAL A 107 9.64 -12.76 -6.75
CA VAL A 107 9.49 -12.58 -8.22
C VAL A 107 10.74 -13.04 -8.94
N ASN A 108 11.94 -12.69 -8.42
CA ASN A 108 13.21 -13.15 -8.99
C ASN A 108 13.37 -14.67 -8.95
N ILE A 109 12.91 -15.34 -7.88
CA ILE A 109 12.89 -16.81 -7.80
C ILE A 109 11.99 -17.38 -8.90
N GLY A 110 10.75 -16.90 -9.02
CA GLY A 110 9.83 -17.32 -10.07
C GLY A 110 10.41 -17.08 -11.46
N TRP A 111 11.04 -15.93 -11.67
CA TRP A 111 11.67 -15.54 -12.94
C TRP A 111 12.83 -16.43 -13.33
N THR A 112 13.74 -16.69 -12.38
CA THR A 112 15.02 -17.36 -12.66
C THR A 112 14.94 -18.89 -12.57
N PHE A 113 14.17 -19.40 -11.60
CA PHE A 113 14.16 -20.83 -11.26
C PHE A 113 12.77 -21.46 -11.40
N GLY A 114 11.70 -20.68 -11.40
CA GLY A 114 10.34 -21.17 -11.18
C GLY A 114 10.10 -21.57 -9.73
N PHE A 115 8.89 -21.99 -9.44
CA PHE A 115 8.49 -22.63 -8.17
C PHE A 115 8.35 -24.14 -8.36
N PRO A 116 8.17 -24.94 -7.29
CA PRO A 116 8.07 -26.41 -7.43
C PRO A 116 6.98 -26.90 -8.39
N GLU A 117 5.93 -26.09 -8.61
CA GLU A 117 4.83 -26.36 -9.54
C GLU A 117 5.09 -25.83 -10.96
N SER A 118 6.13 -25.02 -11.15
CA SER A 118 6.39 -24.39 -12.46
C SER A 118 6.80 -25.41 -13.50
N PRO A 119 6.15 -25.41 -14.66
CA PRO A 119 6.63 -26.19 -15.81
C PRO A 119 8.00 -25.73 -16.31
N CYS A 120 8.27 -24.43 -16.19
CA CYS A 120 9.54 -23.77 -16.54
C CYS A 120 9.67 -22.47 -15.73
N PRO A 121 10.86 -21.86 -15.63
CA PRO A 121 11.02 -20.51 -15.10
C PRO A 121 10.13 -19.50 -15.80
N TRP A 122 9.63 -18.49 -15.11
CA TRP A 122 8.73 -17.47 -15.72
C TRP A 122 9.40 -16.72 -16.87
N SER A 123 10.72 -16.57 -16.83
CA SER A 123 11.50 -15.98 -17.93
C SER A 123 11.42 -16.76 -19.26
N GLN A 124 10.99 -18.03 -19.24
CA GLN A 124 10.81 -18.88 -20.40
C GLN A 124 9.34 -18.95 -20.87
N VAL A 125 8.43 -18.33 -20.15
CA VAL A 125 7.03 -18.22 -20.55
C VAL A 125 6.90 -17.11 -21.60
N GLU A 126 6.22 -17.40 -22.69
CA GLU A 126 5.91 -16.38 -23.68
C GLU A 126 4.94 -15.35 -23.08
N ARG A 127 5.41 -14.10 -22.91
CA ARG A 127 4.65 -12.98 -22.36
C ARG A 127 4.03 -13.29 -20.98
N PRO A 128 4.84 -13.52 -19.94
CA PRO A 128 4.29 -13.73 -18.58
C PRO A 128 3.55 -12.49 -18.12
N LYS A 129 2.46 -12.68 -17.37
CA LYS A 129 1.55 -11.62 -16.97
C LYS A 129 1.28 -11.64 -15.46
N PHE A 130 0.95 -10.47 -14.92
CA PHE A 130 0.45 -10.28 -13.55
C PHE A 130 -0.85 -9.50 -13.56
N LEU A 131 -1.78 -9.91 -12.71
CA LEU A 131 -2.97 -9.13 -12.40
C LEU A 131 -2.62 -8.02 -11.41
N CYS A 132 -3.07 -6.82 -11.72
CA CYS A 132 -2.76 -5.61 -10.96
C CYS A 132 -4.05 -4.90 -10.57
N PRO A 133 -4.60 -5.11 -9.36
CA PRO A 133 -5.69 -4.31 -8.84
C PRO A 133 -5.32 -2.82 -8.86
N VAL A 134 -6.20 -2.00 -9.44
CA VAL A 134 -5.99 -0.57 -9.66
C VAL A 134 -7.17 0.27 -9.15
N PRO A 135 -6.88 1.43 -8.53
CA PRO A 135 -5.54 1.94 -8.22
C PRO A 135 -4.80 1.07 -7.20
N GLY A 136 -3.47 0.98 -7.32
CA GLY A 136 -2.65 0.09 -6.51
C GLY A 136 -1.29 0.68 -6.11
N TYR A 137 -0.45 -0.14 -5.50
CA TYR A 137 0.85 0.29 -4.99
C TYR A 137 1.91 0.33 -6.11
N ASP A 138 2.38 1.51 -6.43
CA ASP A 138 3.34 1.79 -7.50
C ASP A 138 4.63 0.94 -7.46
N ARG A 139 5.09 0.53 -6.27
CA ARG A 139 6.30 -0.30 -6.14
C ARG A 139 6.08 -1.75 -6.56
N HIS A 140 4.88 -2.30 -6.38
CA HIS A 140 4.51 -3.61 -6.93
C HIS A 140 4.61 -3.59 -8.45
N PHE A 141 4.05 -2.57 -9.08
CA PHE A 141 4.08 -2.41 -10.53
C PHE A 141 5.51 -2.23 -11.06
N ARG A 142 6.35 -1.49 -10.34
CA ARG A 142 7.77 -1.33 -10.71
C ARG A 142 8.56 -2.63 -10.65
N ILE A 143 8.30 -3.52 -9.67
CA ILE A 143 8.90 -4.86 -9.66
C ILE A 143 8.49 -5.62 -10.92
N THR A 144 7.19 -5.63 -11.23
CA THR A 144 6.64 -6.36 -12.39
C THR A 144 7.25 -5.85 -13.70
N GLU A 145 7.33 -4.52 -13.85
CA GLU A 145 7.91 -3.86 -15.01
C GLU A 145 9.40 -4.17 -15.18
N GLU A 146 10.17 -4.20 -14.07
CA GLU A 146 11.61 -4.51 -14.08
C GLU A 146 11.92 -5.89 -14.64
N PHE A 147 11.07 -6.87 -14.39
CA PHE A 147 11.19 -8.22 -14.93
C PHE A 147 10.55 -8.37 -16.32
N GLY A 148 10.02 -7.30 -16.93
CA GLY A 148 9.35 -7.37 -18.23
C GLY A 148 8.05 -8.18 -18.24
N ILE A 149 7.43 -8.36 -17.08
CA ILE A 149 6.14 -9.04 -16.92
C ILE A 149 5.01 -8.08 -17.31
N GLU A 150 4.13 -8.50 -18.21
CA GLU A 150 2.98 -7.71 -18.65
C GLU A 150 1.98 -7.53 -17.50
N MET A 151 1.46 -6.32 -17.33
CA MET A 151 0.51 -5.98 -16.27
C MET A 151 -0.90 -5.80 -16.82
N ILE A 152 -1.87 -6.48 -16.19
CA ILE A 152 -3.29 -6.39 -16.53
C ILE A 152 -4.00 -5.65 -15.40
N ASN A 153 -4.64 -4.53 -15.71
CA ASN A 153 -5.46 -3.79 -14.75
C ASN A 153 -6.69 -4.60 -14.35
N VAL A 154 -6.94 -4.66 -13.04
CA VAL A 154 -8.17 -5.22 -12.46
C VAL A 154 -8.84 -4.11 -11.64
N PRO A 155 -10.09 -3.74 -11.91
CA PRO A 155 -10.78 -2.70 -11.14
C PRO A 155 -10.90 -3.06 -9.66
N MET A 156 -10.76 -2.04 -8.79
CA MET A 156 -11.01 -2.16 -7.36
C MET A 156 -12.43 -1.69 -7.00
N SER A 157 -12.99 -2.33 -5.99
CA SER A 157 -14.22 -1.93 -5.30
C SER A 157 -13.98 -1.82 -3.79
N PRO A 158 -14.92 -1.28 -3.00
CA PRO A 158 -14.81 -1.28 -1.54
C PRO A 158 -14.59 -2.65 -0.89
N ASP A 159 -15.01 -3.73 -1.56
CA ASP A 159 -14.88 -5.12 -1.09
C ASP A 159 -13.61 -5.83 -1.59
N GLY A 160 -12.81 -5.17 -2.42
CA GLY A 160 -11.59 -5.72 -3.02
C GLY A 160 -11.60 -5.66 -4.56
N PRO A 161 -10.70 -6.39 -5.24
CA PRO A 161 -10.67 -6.41 -6.70
C PRO A 161 -11.90 -7.10 -7.28
N ASP A 162 -12.20 -6.80 -8.55
CA ASP A 162 -13.21 -7.50 -9.33
C ASP A 162 -12.83 -8.98 -9.45
N MET A 163 -13.39 -9.80 -8.55
CA MET A 163 -13.09 -11.22 -8.47
C MET A 163 -13.62 -12.02 -9.65
N ASP A 164 -14.70 -11.57 -10.32
CA ASP A 164 -15.20 -12.24 -11.53
C ASP A 164 -14.15 -12.13 -12.64
N MET A 165 -13.55 -10.95 -12.79
CA MET A 165 -12.46 -10.74 -13.72
C MET A 165 -11.19 -11.51 -13.31
N VAL A 166 -10.82 -11.50 -12.02
CA VAL A 166 -9.64 -12.22 -11.51
C VAL A 166 -9.75 -13.71 -11.78
N GLU A 167 -10.87 -14.35 -11.37
CA GLU A 167 -11.09 -15.78 -11.53
C GLU A 167 -11.14 -16.20 -12.99
N LYS A 168 -11.82 -15.41 -13.84
CA LYS A 168 -11.87 -15.66 -15.27
C LYS A 168 -10.48 -15.64 -15.90
N LEU A 169 -9.75 -14.55 -15.70
CA LEU A 169 -8.43 -14.39 -16.33
C LEU A 169 -7.41 -15.41 -15.82
N ALA A 170 -7.33 -15.61 -14.51
CA ALA A 170 -6.41 -16.59 -13.92
C ALA A 170 -6.80 -18.03 -14.26
N GLY A 171 -8.10 -18.31 -14.45
CA GLY A 171 -8.61 -19.63 -14.80
C GLY A 171 -8.45 -20.01 -16.28
N GLU A 172 -8.31 -19.03 -17.18
CA GLU A 172 -8.25 -19.26 -18.63
C GLU A 172 -6.85 -19.11 -19.21
N ASP A 173 -5.98 -18.26 -18.64
CA ASP A 173 -4.67 -17.92 -19.20
C ASP A 173 -3.50 -18.43 -18.35
N PRO A 174 -2.78 -19.49 -18.77
CA PRO A 174 -1.64 -20.05 -18.05
C PRO A 174 -0.39 -19.14 -18.06
N SER A 175 -0.38 -18.06 -18.83
CA SER A 175 0.70 -17.07 -18.81
C SER A 175 0.57 -16.09 -17.63
N ILE A 176 -0.58 -16.05 -16.96
CA ILE A 176 -0.78 -15.22 -15.76
C ILE A 176 -0.16 -15.93 -14.55
N LYS A 177 0.92 -15.35 -14.02
CA LYS A 177 1.78 -15.95 -12.99
C LYS A 177 1.50 -15.43 -11.59
N GLY A 178 0.77 -14.34 -11.45
CA GLY A 178 0.45 -13.83 -10.13
C GLY A 178 -0.45 -12.62 -10.11
N ILE A 179 -0.74 -12.20 -8.88
CA ILE A 179 -1.54 -11.02 -8.56
C ILE A 179 -0.93 -10.29 -7.36
N TRP A 180 -0.95 -8.96 -7.41
CA TRP A 180 -0.62 -8.09 -6.28
C TRP A 180 -1.86 -7.74 -5.47
N CYS A 181 -1.83 -7.95 -4.16
CA CYS A 181 -2.94 -7.61 -3.27
C CYS A 181 -2.45 -6.80 -2.07
N VAL A 182 -3.20 -5.77 -1.68
CA VAL A 182 -3.07 -5.06 -0.40
C VAL A 182 -4.42 -5.17 0.30
N PRO A 183 -4.68 -6.28 1.04
CA PRO A 183 -6.03 -6.67 1.41
C PRO A 183 -6.65 -5.82 2.50
N GLN A 184 -5.85 -5.25 3.38
CA GLN A 184 -6.35 -4.43 4.48
C GLN A 184 -5.86 -3.00 4.34
N TYR A 185 -6.81 -2.05 4.30
CA TYR A 185 -6.55 -0.63 4.11
C TYR A 185 -5.68 -0.37 2.87
N SER A 186 -6.13 -0.85 1.73
CA SER A 186 -5.40 -0.88 0.45
C SER A 186 -4.71 0.45 0.13
N ASN A 187 -3.59 0.36 -0.54
CA ASN A 187 -2.86 1.52 -1.04
C ASN A 187 -3.23 1.73 -2.53
N PRO A 188 -3.94 2.82 -2.91
CA PRO A 188 -4.20 4.01 -2.09
C PRO A 188 -5.61 4.15 -1.49
N ASP A 189 -6.60 3.32 -1.87
CA ASP A 189 -8.02 3.55 -1.57
C ASP A 189 -8.40 3.42 -0.09
N GLY A 190 -7.62 2.68 0.68
CA GLY A 190 -7.94 2.39 2.08
C GLY A 190 -9.08 1.38 2.25
N TYR A 191 -9.43 0.65 1.20
CA TYR A 191 -10.42 -0.43 1.25
C TYR A 191 -9.87 -1.65 1.98
N THR A 192 -10.77 -2.44 2.56
CA THR A 192 -10.45 -3.73 3.17
C THR A 192 -11.23 -4.79 2.43
N TYR A 193 -10.55 -5.83 1.95
CA TYR A 193 -11.18 -6.93 1.24
C TYR A 193 -12.23 -7.60 2.13
N SER A 194 -13.39 -7.89 1.56
CA SER A 194 -14.43 -8.61 2.27
C SER A 194 -14.03 -10.06 2.53
N ASP A 195 -14.65 -10.69 3.53
CA ASP A 195 -14.46 -12.11 3.81
C ASP A 195 -14.77 -12.99 2.58
N GLU A 196 -15.76 -12.59 1.79
CA GLU A 196 -16.12 -13.28 0.56
C GLU A 196 -14.99 -13.18 -0.48
N THR A 197 -14.40 -12.01 -0.66
CA THR A 197 -13.24 -11.82 -1.54
C THR A 197 -12.06 -12.70 -1.12
N VAL A 198 -11.76 -12.78 0.19
CA VAL A 198 -10.69 -13.65 0.70
C VAL A 198 -11.00 -15.13 0.44
N ARG A 199 -12.26 -15.58 0.68
CA ARG A 199 -12.67 -16.97 0.38
C ARG A 199 -12.59 -17.29 -1.10
N ARG A 200 -12.94 -16.35 -1.98
CA ARG A 200 -12.82 -16.53 -3.44
C ARG A 200 -11.36 -16.69 -3.84
N PHE A 201 -10.43 -15.88 -3.32
CA PHE A 201 -9.00 -16.08 -3.53
C PHE A 201 -8.51 -17.46 -3.06
N ALA A 202 -8.97 -17.90 -1.90
CA ALA A 202 -8.60 -19.20 -1.33
C ALA A 202 -9.05 -20.37 -2.20
N ALA A 203 -10.27 -20.30 -2.76
CA ALA A 203 -10.90 -21.37 -3.50
C ALA A 203 -10.65 -21.34 -5.02
N MET A 204 -10.20 -20.21 -5.58
CA MET A 204 -10.13 -20.01 -7.02
C MET A 204 -9.27 -21.06 -7.74
N LYS A 205 -9.67 -21.40 -8.95
CA LYS A 205 -8.92 -22.25 -9.87
C LYS A 205 -8.05 -21.40 -10.77
N THR A 206 -6.86 -21.89 -11.12
CA THR A 206 -5.92 -21.19 -12.00
C THR A 206 -5.46 -22.12 -13.11
N ALA A 207 -5.30 -21.60 -14.32
CA ALA A 207 -4.72 -22.32 -15.45
C ALA A 207 -3.22 -22.53 -15.27
N ALA A 208 -2.53 -21.56 -14.66
CA ALA A 208 -1.13 -21.71 -14.29
C ALA A 208 -1.00 -22.49 -12.96
N PRO A 209 -0.30 -23.64 -12.92
CA PRO A 209 -0.11 -24.39 -11.68
C PRO A 209 0.77 -23.62 -10.68
N ASP A 210 1.61 -22.73 -11.17
CA ASP A 210 2.56 -21.90 -10.42
C ASP A 210 2.08 -20.46 -10.20
N PHE A 211 0.78 -20.21 -10.32
CA PHE A 211 0.18 -18.91 -9.98
C PHE A 211 0.44 -18.55 -8.52
N LYS A 212 0.84 -17.31 -8.23
CA LYS A 212 1.15 -16.83 -6.88
C LYS A 212 0.34 -15.60 -6.50
N ILE A 213 -0.10 -15.56 -5.24
CA ILE A 213 -0.80 -14.43 -4.64
C ILE A 213 0.20 -13.70 -3.74
N PHE A 214 0.57 -12.48 -4.09
CA PHE A 214 1.41 -11.60 -3.29
C PHE A 214 0.50 -10.74 -2.41
N TRP A 215 0.37 -11.13 -1.15
CA TRP A 215 -0.59 -10.61 -0.19
C TRP A 215 0.11 -9.67 0.80
N ASP A 216 0.19 -8.36 0.44
CA ASP A 216 0.93 -7.36 1.20
C ASP A 216 0.08 -6.75 2.31
N GLU A 217 0.28 -7.21 3.53
CA GLU A 217 -0.38 -6.74 4.75
C GLU A 217 0.40 -5.60 5.42
N ALA A 218 0.87 -4.63 4.63
CA ALA A 218 1.62 -3.47 5.13
C ALA A 218 0.84 -2.65 6.17
N TYR A 219 -0.48 -2.76 6.21
CA TYR A 219 -1.37 -1.95 7.07
C TYR A 219 -2.21 -2.78 8.04
N ILE A 220 -1.92 -4.05 8.25
CA ILE A 220 -2.70 -4.99 9.09
C ILE A 220 -3.01 -4.47 10.51
N VAL A 221 -2.20 -3.58 11.07
CA VAL A 221 -2.36 -3.00 12.40
C VAL A 221 -2.59 -1.47 12.40
N HIS A 222 -2.87 -0.88 11.22
CA HIS A 222 -2.94 0.57 11.05
C HIS A 222 -4.37 1.11 11.12
N HIS A 223 -5.10 0.79 12.19
CA HIS A 223 -6.49 1.21 12.38
C HIS A 223 -6.59 2.71 12.71
N LEU A 224 -7.46 3.45 12.02
CA LEU A 224 -7.80 4.85 12.29
C LEU A 224 -9.08 5.00 13.11
N THR A 225 -9.85 3.93 13.30
CA THR A 225 -11.09 3.87 14.07
C THR A 225 -10.93 3.07 15.36
N ASN A 226 -11.93 3.08 16.23
CA ASN A 226 -11.98 2.20 17.41
C ASN A 226 -12.34 0.76 17.04
N GLU A 227 -13.00 0.58 15.93
CA GLU A 227 -13.33 -0.71 15.38
C GLU A 227 -12.06 -1.30 14.76
N ILE A 228 -11.64 -2.45 15.24
CA ILE A 228 -10.56 -3.24 14.65
C ILE A 228 -11.20 -4.14 13.59
N ILE A 229 -10.83 -3.95 12.34
CA ILE A 229 -11.25 -4.81 11.25
C ILE A 229 -10.18 -5.88 11.08
N GLU A 230 -10.55 -7.13 11.24
CA GLU A 230 -9.70 -8.29 10.95
C GLU A 230 -10.25 -8.98 9.69
N THR A 231 -9.34 -9.34 8.77
CA THR A 231 -9.67 -10.15 7.59
C THR A 231 -9.36 -11.62 7.86
N PRO A 232 -10.05 -12.57 7.23
CA PRO A 232 -9.64 -13.96 7.27
C PRO A 232 -8.21 -14.13 6.78
N VAL A 233 -7.47 -15.07 7.37
CA VAL A 233 -6.07 -15.33 7.04
C VAL A 233 -5.99 -16.16 5.76
N LEU A 234 -5.60 -15.56 4.65
CA LEU A 234 -5.65 -16.21 3.33
C LEU A 234 -4.88 -17.54 3.29
N LEU A 235 -3.72 -17.63 3.96
CA LEU A 235 -2.94 -18.86 4.02
C LEU A 235 -3.73 -20.00 4.67
N GLU A 236 -4.47 -19.72 5.76
CA GLU A 236 -5.29 -20.70 6.46
C GLU A 236 -6.56 -21.05 5.67
N GLU A 237 -7.23 -20.04 5.10
CA GLU A 237 -8.42 -20.23 4.25
C GLU A 237 -8.12 -21.05 2.99
N SER A 238 -6.88 -21.05 2.50
CA SER A 238 -6.46 -21.77 1.29
C SER A 238 -6.22 -23.27 1.53
N LYS A 239 -5.94 -23.69 2.76
CA LYS A 239 -5.61 -25.10 3.09
C LYS A 239 -6.71 -26.10 2.73
N PRO A 240 -8.01 -25.83 3.01
CA PRO A 240 -9.08 -26.76 2.63
C PRO A 240 -9.17 -27.04 1.12
N TYR A 241 -8.62 -26.16 0.29
CA TYR A 241 -8.61 -26.27 -1.16
C TYR A 241 -7.29 -26.80 -1.73
N GLY A 242 -6.25 -27.01 -0.87
CA GLY A 242 -4.90 -27.37 -1.30
C GLY A 242 -4.20 -26.26 -2.09
N ASN A 243 -4.56 -25.01 -1.82
CA ASN A 243 -4.08 -23.83 -2.53
C ASN A 243 -3.07 -23.00 -1.71
N GLU A 244 -2.69 -23.44 -0.51
CA GLU A 244 -1.80 -22.73 0.41
C GLU A 244 -0.41 -22.44 -0.20
N ASP A 245 0.07 -23.27 -1.12
CA ASP A 245 1.35 -23.06 -1.82
C ASP A 245 1.34 -21.88 -2.78
N ARG A 246 0.17 -21.32 -3.08
CA ARG A 246 0.03 -20.11 -3.92
C ARG A 246 0.22 -18.82 -3.14
N VAL A 247 0.15 -18.86 -1.80
CA VAL A 247 0.03 -17.69 -0.94
C VAL A 247 1.39 -17.27 -0.40
N PHE A 248 1.75 -16.03 -0.67
CA PHE A 248 2.85 -15.30 -0.02
C PHE A 248 2.28 -14.07 0.68
N MET A 249 2.29 -14.08 2.02
CA MET A 249 1.83 -12.95 2.85
C MET A 249 3.03 -12.15 3.34
N PHE A 250 2.93 -10.84 3.34
CA PHE A 250 4.02 -9.94 3.74
C PHE A 250 3.56 -8.93 4.77
N THR A 251 4.45 -8.58 5.69
CA THR A 251 4.28 -7.42 6.56
C THR A 251 5.63 -6.84 6.94
N SER A 252 5.64 -5.67 7.58
CA SER A 252 6.88 -5.07 8.09
C SER A 252 6.60 -4.06 9.19
N THR A 253 7.62 -3.75 9.97
CA THR A 253 7.57 -2.68 10.97
C THR A 253 7.89 -1.30 10.39
N SER A 254 7.99 -1.16 9.05
CA SER A 254 8.38 0.10 8.39
C SER A 254 7.50 1.30 8.76
N LYS A 255 6.24 1.06 9.09
CA LYS A 255 5.29 2.11 9.52
C LYS A 255 4.84 1.94 10.97
N ILE A 256 5.47 1.00 11.69
CA ILE A 256 5.23 0.73 13.12
C ILE A 256 6.34 1.36 13.96
N THR A 257 7.61 1.16 13.53
CA THR A 257 8.82 1.67 14.19
C THR A 257 9.60 2.58 13.25
N PHE A 258 10.62 2.04 12.57
CA PHE A 258 11.49 2.81 11.68
C PHE A 258 11.55 2.18 10.27
N PRO A 259 11.26 2.96 9.20
CA PRO A 259 11.39 2.44 7.83
C PRO A 259 12.85 2.05 7.49
N GLY A 260 13.82 2.83 8.00
CA GLY A 260 15.24 2.62 7.72
C GLY A 260 15.92 1.55 8.58
N ALA A 261 15.30 1.16 9.70
CA ALA A 261 15.82 0.19 10.67
C ALA A 261 14.70 -0.75 11.17
N GLY A 262 13.74 -1.06 10.32
CA GLY A 262 12.65 -1.98 10.61
C GLY A 262 13.01 -3.45 10.42
N VAL A 263 12.01 -4.29 10.52
CA VAL A 263 12.05 -5.73 10.27
C VAL A 263 10.84 -6.09 9.40
N SER A 264 11.04 -6.95 8.41
CA SER A 264 9.97 -7.47 7.56
C SER A 264 9.76 -8.96 7.78
N ALA A 265 8.59 -9.44 7.40
CA ALA A 265 8.26 -10.85 7.45
C ALA A 265 7.55 -11.29 6.15
N LEU A 266 7.82 -12.55 5.79
CA LEU A 266 7.12 -13.33 4.79
C LEU A 266 6.45 -14.49 5.51
N ALA A 267 5.18 -14.77 5.18
CA ALA A 267 4.55 -16.03 5.57
C ALA A 267 4.10 -16.81 4.33
N CYS A 268 4.29 -18.11 4.37
CA CYS A 268 3.87 -19.04 3.33
C CYS A 268 3.70 -20.47 3.89
N SER A 269 3.24 -21.41 3.05
CA SER A 269 3.12 -22.81 3.43
C SER A 269 4.47 -23.45 3.82
N ASP A 270 4.43 -24.56 4.55
CA ASP A 270 5.63 -25.30 4.94
C ASP A 270 6.47 -25.75 3.73
N ARG A 271 5.80 -26.13 2.65
CA ARG A 271 6.47 -26.55 1.42
C ARG A 271 7.16 -25.38 0.74
N MET A 272 6.48 -24.24 0.63
CA MET A 272 7.06 -23.02 0.06
C MET A 272 8.17 -22.45 0.95
N MET A 273 8.02 -22.50 2.29
CA MET A 273 9.06 -22.06 3.22
C MET A 273 10.37 -22.84 2.99
N LYS A 274 10.31 -24.16 2.92
CA LYS A 274 11.49 -25.00 2.63
C LYS A 274 12.13 -24.65 1.29
N TYR A 275 11.31 -24.40 0.26
CA TYR A 275 11.81 -24.05 -1.07
C TYR A 275 12.48 -22.68 -1.08
N VAL A 276 11.84 -21.68 -0.48
CA VAL A 276 12.34 -20.30 -0.42
C VAL A 276 13.63 -20.22 0.41
N CYS A 277 13.67 -20.87 1.59
CA CYS A 277 14.87 -20.90 2.42
C CYS A 277 16.06 -21.52 1.69
N LYS A 278 15.87 -22.61 0.92
CA LYS A 278 16.91 -23.20 0.09
C LYS A 278 17.45 -22.23 -0.99
N ARG A 279 16.66 -21.26 -1.43
CA ARG A 279 17.14 -20.21 -2.35
C ARG A 279 17.82 -19.07 -1.62
N PHE A 280 17.30 -18.71 -0.44
CA PHE A 280 17.84 -17.62 0.34
C PHE A 280 19.18 -17.98 1.00
N GLU A 281 19.42 -19.22 1.40
CA GLU A 281 20.70 -19.66 2.02
C GLU A 281 21.92 -19.47 1.11
N VAL A 282 21.72 -19.40 -0.21
CA VAL A 282 22.79 -19.09 -1.17
C VAL A 282 23.13 -17.58 -1.17
N MET A 283 22.18 -16.74 -0.79
CA MET A 283 22.28 -15.29 -0.83
C MET A 283 22.73 -14.70 0.52
N ILE A 284 22.25 -15.26 1.63
CA ILE A 284 22.46 -14.72 2.98
C ILE A 284 22.46 -15.84 4.01
N ILE A 285 23.27 -15.68 5.07
CA ILE A 285 23.32 -16.62 6.20
C ILE A 285 22.27 -16.27 7.26
N SER A 286 22.09 -14.97 7.51
CA SER A 286 21.06 -14.45 8.42
C SER A 286 20.87 -12.95 8.22
N TYR A 287 19.66 -12.48 8.47
CA TYR A 287 19.40 -11.06 8.63
C TYR A 287 19.80 -10.55 10.01
N ASP A 288 19.68 -9.26 10.27
CA ASP A 288 20.08 -8.59 11.51
C ASP A 288 19.24 -9.07 12.71
N LYS A 289 19.76 -10.07 13.44
CA LYS A 289 19.11 -10.65 14.63
C LYS A 289 19.11 -9.70 15.84
N MET A 290 20.10 -8.82 15.94
CA MET A 290 20.10 -7.79 16.98
C MET A 290 18.91 -6.84 16.83
N ASN A 291 18.58 -6.49 15.59
CA ASN A 291 17.41 -5.67 15.30
C ASN A 291 16.10 -6.43 15.54
N GLN A 292 16.06 -7.74 15.25
CA GLN A 292 14.92 -8.60 15.57
C GLN A 292 14.66 -8.61 17.08
N LEU A 293 15.69 -8.83 17.92
CA LEU A 293 15.57 -8.79 19.39
C LEU A 293 15.06 -7.45 19.91
N ARG A 294 15.58 -6.33 19.39
CA ARG A 294 15.11 -5.00 19.77
C ARG A 294 13.61 -4.84 19.52
N HIS A 295 13.13 -5.30 18.36
CA HIS A 295 11.71 -5.24 18.02
C HIS A 295 10.86 -6.15 18.89
N VAL A 296 11.32 -7.38 19.17
CA VAL A 296 10.63 -8.34 20.06
C VAL A 296 10.50 -7.75 21.48
N HIS A 297 11.60 -7.24 22.05
CA HIS A 297 11.58 -6.67 23.40
C HIS A 297 10.71 -5.42 23.50
N PHE A 298 10.68 -4.60 22.46
CA PHE A 298 9.89 -3.38 22.40
C PHE A 298 8.39 -3.66 22.19
N LEU A 299 8.05 -4.50 21.21
CA LEU A 299 6.67 -4.78 20.81
C LEU A 299 6.03 -5.93 21.62
N LYS A 300 6.84 -6.90 22.06
CA LYS A 300 6.51 -8.06 22.88
C LYS A 300 5.60 -9.09 22.18
N ASN A 301 4.40 -8.69 21.75
CA ASN A 301 3.37 -9.54 21.16
C ASN A 301 2.35 -8.69 20.37
N LYS A 302 1.35 -9.31 19.73
CA LYS A 302 0.29 -8.60 18.99
C LYS A 302 -0.38 -7.51 19.83
N ALA A 303 -0.67 -7.75 21.10
CA ALA A 303 -1.28 -6.75 21.96
C ALA A 303 -0.37 -5.53 22.19
N GLY A 304 0.94 -5.75 22.35
CA GLY A 304 1.95 -4.69 22.43
C GLY A 304 2.05 -3.87 21.14
N VAL A 305 2.01 -4.54 19.98
CA VAL A 305 1.94 -3.86 18.67
C VAL A 305 0.71 -2.97 18.59
N LEU A 306 -0.48 -3.49 18.92
CA LEU A 306 -1.73 -2.71 18.88
C LEU A 306 -1.70 -1.52 19.86
N ALA A 307 -1.17 -1.71 21.07
CA ALA A 307 -1.00 -0.63 22.04
C ALA A 307 -0.05 0.47 21.52
N HIS A 308 1.02 0.09 20.81
CA HIS A 308 1.91 1.04 20.17
C HIS A 308 1.22 1.77 19.02
N MET A 309 0.49 1.05 18.16
CA MET A 309 -0.25 1.64 17.04
C MET A 309 -1.37 2.58 17.47
N LEU A 310 -1.94 2.41 18.67
CA LEU A 310 -2.89 3.36 19.24
C LEU A 310 -2.24 4.75 19.44
N LYS A 311 -0.94 4.82 19.76
CA LYS A 311 -0.22 6.10 19.85
C LYS A 311 -0.07 6.76 18.47
N HIS A 312 0.21 5.98 17.42
CA HIS A 312 0.24 6.46 16.04
C HIS A 312 -1.13 7.01 15.62
N ARG A 313 -2.19 6.24 15.86
CA ARG A 313 -3.56 6.64 15.52
C ARG A 313 -3.94 8.00 16.08
N ARG A 314 -3.62 8.28 17.36
CA ARG A 314 -3.90 9.58 18.00
C ARG A 314 -3.27 10.76 17.26
N ARG A 315 -2.18 10.53 16.52
CA ARG A 315 -1.49 11.55 15.71
C ARG A 315 -2.02 11.63 14.29
N LEU A 316 -2.45 10.50 13.73
CA LEU A 316 -2.86 10.42 12.33
C LEU A 316 -4.32 10.82 12.11
N VAL A 317 -5.23 10.43 13.00
CA VAL A 317 -6.66 10.73 12.84
C VAL A 317 -6.94 12.21 12.59
N PRO A 318 -6.37 13.18 13.34
CA PRO A 318 -6.61 14.59 13.08
C PRO A 318 -6.18 15.02 11.65
N CYS A 319 -5.10 14.45 11.13
CA CYS A 319 -4.62 14.75 9.77
C CYS A 319 -5.58 14.22 8.70
N PHE A 320 -6.08 13.00 8.87
CA PHE A 320 -7.09 12.43 7.96
C PHE A 320 -8.41 13.20 8.00
N ASP A 321 -8.84 13.59 9.19
CA ASP A 321 -10.08 14.35 9.37
C ASP A 321 -9.96 15.77 8.79
N ALA A 322 -8.80 16.41 8.90
CA ALA A 322 -8.54 17.72 8.27
C ALA A 322 -8.73 17.66 6.75
N VAL A 323 -8.13 16.66 6.07
CA VAL A 323 -8.31 16.48 4.62
C VAL A 323 -9.79 16.30 4.27
N LYS A 324 -10.46 15.33 4.91
CA LYS A 324 -11.85 14.98 4.59
C LYS A 324 -12.81 16.14 4.85
N THR A 325 -12.63 16.84 5.97
CA THR A 325 -13.46 17.99 6.34
C THR A 325 -13.29 19.13 5.35
N THR A 326 -12.04 19.46 4.98
CA THR A 326 -11.76 20.52 4.01
C THR A 326 -12.37 20.19 2.64
N PHE A 327 -12.21 18.95 2.18
CA PHE A 327 -12.81 18.53 0.91
C PHE A 327 -14.33 18.60 0.94
N ALA A 328 -14.96 18.10 2.01
CA ALA A 328 -16.40 18.18 2.18
C ALA A 328 -16.92 19.63 2.18
N GLN A 329 -16.24 20.55 2.84
CA GLN A 329 -16.64 21.94 2.92
C GLN A 329 -16.42 22.71 1.62
N LYS A 330 -15.39 22.38 0.84
CA LYS A 330 -14.94 23.20 -0.30
C LYS A 330 -15.25 22.57 -1.67
N LEU A 331 -15.34 21.25 -1.78
CA LEU A 331 -15.59 20.56 -3.06
C LEU A 331 -17.05 20.14 -3.20
N THR A 332 -17.67 19.53 -2.16
CA THR A 332 -19.08 19.10 -2.24
C THR A 332 -20.05 20.19 -2.72
N PRO A 333 -19.93 21.47 -2.28
CA PRO A 333 -20.83 22.53 -2.77
C PRO A 333 -20.64 22.90 -4.25
N CYS A 334 -19.59 22.39 -4.91
CA CYS A 334 -19.31 22.68 -6.32
C CYS A 334 -19.99 21.69 -7.30
N GLY A 335 -20.73 20.74 -6.78
CA GLY A 335 -21.35 19.65 -7.55
C GLY A 335 -20.48 18.39 -7.56
N ASP A 336 -20.80 17.45 -8.44
CA ASP A 336 -20.10 16.17 -8.57
C ASP A 336 -18.80 16.30 -9.38
N ILE A 337 -17.89 17.16 -8.88
CA ILE A 337 -16.59 17.42 -9.52
C ILE A 337 -15.45 16.62 -8.93
N ALA A 338 -15.64 16.03 -7.76
CA ALA A 338 -14.68 15.20 -7.09
C ALA A 338 -15.33 14.32 -6.01
N HIS A 339 -14.77 13.16 -5.79
CA HIS A 339 -15.09 12.33 -4.62
C HIS A 339 -13.80 11.75 -4.02
N TRP A 340 -13.87 11.27 -2.78
CA TRP A 340 -12.70 10.73 -2.07
C TRP A 340 -13.08 9.59 -1.17
N THR A 341 -12.10 8.74 -0.87
CA THR A 341 -12.29 7.62 0.03
C THR A 341 -12.32 8.07 1.49
N ASN A 342 -13.01 7.30 2.34
CA ASN A 342 -13.04 7.48 3.79
C ASN A 342 -12.46 6.25 4.50
N PRO A 343 -11.13 6.10 4.50
CA PRO A 343 -10.47 4.90 5.01
C PRO A 343 -10.66 4.74 6.52
N LYS A 344 -10.90 3.51 6.98
CA LYS A 344 -10.92 3.14 8.40
C LYS A 344 -9.51 2.82 8.94
N GLY A 345 -8.50 2.85 8.10
CA GLY A 345 -7.11 2.58 8.43
C GLY A 345 -6.16 2.89 7.27
N GLY A 346 -4.90 2.53 7.44
CA GLY A 346 -3.88 2.75 6.41
C GLY A 346 -3.26 4.14 6.44
N TYR A 347 -2.69 4.55 5.30
CA TYR A 347 -1.84 5.74 5.19
C TYR A 347 -2.29 6.75 4.13
N PHE A 348 -3.38 6.46 3.39
CA PHE A 348 -3.75 7.22 2.21
C PHE A 348 -5.24 7.55 2.15
N ILE A 349 -5.54 8.59 1.39
CA ILE A 349 -6.87 8.92 0.87
C ILE A 349 -6.74 8.98 -0.64
N SER A 350 -7.61 8.30 -1.38
CA SER A 350 -7.77 8.52 -2.81
C SER A 350 -8.70 9.69 -3.06
N LEU A 351 -8.25 10.62 -3.89
CA LEU A 351 -9.06 11.71 -4.43
C LEU A 351 -9.28 11.44 -5.91
N TYR A 352 -10.54 11.33 -6.31
CA TYR A 352 -10.95 11.24 -7.70
C TYR A 352 -11.51 12.59 -8.12
N VAL A 353 -10.95 13.16 -9.17
CA VAL A 353 -11.38 14.41 -9.80
C VAL A 353 -12.07 14.12 -11.14
N MET A 354 -12.63 15.13 -11.79
CA MET A 354 -13.19 14.94 -13.12
C MET A 354 -12.19 14.28 -14.08
N PRO A 355 -12.61 13.35 -14.93
CA PRO A 355 -11.75 12.74 -15.95
C PRO A 355 -11.00 13.81 -16.77
N GLY A 356 -9.72 13.55 -17.03
CA GLY A 356 -8.82 14.49 -17.72
C GLY A 356 -8.22 15.60 -16.84
N CYS A 357 -8.53 15.65 -15.53
CA CYS A 357 -8.10 16.75 -14.67
C CYS A 357 -6.94 16.41 -13.71
N ALA A 358 -6.64 15.14 -13.43
CA ALA A 358 -5.69 14.79 -12.36
C ALA A 358 -4.27 15.32 -12.60
N LYS A 359 -3.75 15.22 -13.82
CA LYS A 359 -2.43 15.76 -14.17
C LYS A 359 -2.39 17.28 -14.00
N ARG A 360 -3.48 17.97 -14.40
CA ARG A 360 -3.58 19.42 -14.25
C ARG A 360 -3.61 19.82 -12.78
N VAL A 361 -4.39 19.13 -11.94
CA VAL A 361 -4.41 19.36 -10.49
C VAL A 361 -3.02 19.15 -9.87
N ALA A 362 -2.36 18.05 -10.20
CA ALA A 362 -1.01 17.76 -9.70
C ALA A 362 0.01 18.82 -10.13
N GLN A 363 -0.09 19.33 -11.35
CA GLN A 363 0.75 20.42 -11.87
C GLN A 363 0.52 21.71 -11.07
N LEU A 364 -0.73 22.13 -10.91
CA LEU A 364 -1.09 23.33 -10.14
C LEU A 364 -0.59 23.24 -8.69
N CYS A 365 -0.82 22.10 -8.03
CA CYS A 365 -0.31 21.85 -6.67
C CYS A 365 1.21 22.02 -6.61
N LYS A 366 1.96 21.39 -7.53
CA LYS A 366 3.42 21.45 -7.59
C LYS A 366 3.93 22.88 -7.80
N GLU A 367 3.32 23.62 -8.71
CA GLU A 367 3.68 25.03 -9.00
C GLU A 367 3.43 25.96 -7.81
N ALA A 368 2.45 25.63 -6.95
CA ALA A 368 2.15 26.37 -5.72
C ALA A 368 2.89 25.82 -4.49
N GLY A 369 3.85 24.89 -4.67
CA GLY A 369 4.70 24.39 -3.59
C GLY A 369 4.15 23.18 -2.82
N LEU A 370 3.11 22.49 -3.33
CA LEU A 370 2.61 21.24 -2.78
C LEU A 370 2.98 20.06 -3.67
N VAL A 371 3.82 19.16 -3.15
CA VAL A 371 4.24 17.93 -3.84
C VAL A 371 3.25 16.80 -3.55
N LEU A 372 2.62 16.27 -4.59
CA LEU A 372 1.81 15.05 -4.57
C LEU A 372 2.56 13.92 -5.27
N THR A 373 2.10 12.67 -5.08
CA THR A 373 2.50 11.56 -5.95
C THR A 373 2.03 11.88 -7.37
N GLY A 374 2.86 11.59 -8.37
CA GLY A 374 2.51 11.87 -9.77
C GLY A 374 1.17 11.24 -10.15
N ALA A 375 0.34 11.98 -10.87
CA ALA A 375 -0.90 11.44 -11.44
C ALA A 375 -0.58 10.22 -12.31
N GLY A 376 -1.37 9.15 -12.17
CA GLY A 376 -1.13 7.88 -12.82
C GLY A 376 -0.21 6.90 -12.08
N ALA A 377 0.55 7.33 -11.06
CA ALA A 377 1.49 6.44 -10.35
C ALA A 377 0.81 5.21 -9.70
N ALA A 378 -0.47 5.31 -9.36
CA ALA A 378 -1.25 4.19 -8.80
C ALA A 378 -1.74 3.17 -9.86
N PHE A 379 -1.24 3.28 -11.08
CA PHE A 379 -1.60 2.41 -12.21
C PHE A 379 -0.35 1.82 -12.88
N PRO A 380 -0.42 0.62 -13.45
CA PRO A 380 0.64 0.05 -14.26
C PRO A 380 1.17 1.03 -15.32
N TYR A 381 2.48 1.04 -15.50
CA TYR A 381 3.18 1.93 -16.46
C TYR A 381 2.97 3.43 -16.22
N GLY A 382 2.46 3.82 -15.03
CA GLY A 382 2.16 5.21 -14.70
C GLY A 382 0.98 5.81 -15.49
N LYS A 383 0.08 4.98 -15.99
CA LYS A 383 -1.01 5.38 -16.89
C LYS A 383 -2.37 5.16 -16.23
N ASP A 384 -2.95 6.22 -15.69
CA ASP A 384 -4.36 6.28 -15.34
C ASP A 384 -5.18 6.48 -16.63
N PRO A 385 -6.05 5.54 -17.01
CA PRO A 385 -6.82 5.65 -18.26
C PRO A 385 -7.75 6.87 -18.31
N GLU A 386 -8.26 7.28 -17.15
CA GLU A 386 -9.21 8.38 -17.03
C GLU A 386 -8.56 9.71 -16.66
N ASP A 387 -7.29 9.71 -16.26
CA ASP A 387 -6.60 10.89 -15.70
C ASP A 387 -7.42 11.57 -14.60
N SER A 388 -7.92 10.76 -13.66
CA SER A 388 -8.87 11.19 -12.62
C SER A 388 -8.38 10.97 -11.20
N HIS A 389 -7.35 10.14 -10.97
CA HIS A 389 -6.94 9.68 -9.64
C HIS A 389 -5.71 10.41 -9.10
N LEU A 390 -5.79 10.80 -7.82
CA LEU A 390 -4.69 11.37 -7.04
C LEU A 390 -4.60 10.68 -5.67
N ARG A 391 -3.39 10.22 -5.32
CA ARG A 391 -3.09 9.64 -4.00
C ARG A 391 -2.63 10.71 -3.02
N ILE A 392 -3.33 10.86 -1.91
CA ILE A 392 -3.06 11.82 -0.84
C ILE A 392 -2.49 11.10 0.38
N ALA A 393 -1.31 11.53 0.86
CA ALA A 393 -0.62 10.95 2.01
C ALA A 393 -0.51 11.95 3.18
N PRO A 394 -1.50 12.04 4.09
CA PRO A 394 -1.50 13.02 5.18
C PRO A 394 -0.67 12.59 6.40
N THR A 395 0.19 11.57 6.25
CA THR A 395 0.86 10.91 7.38
C THR A 395 2.22 11.49 7.73
N TYR A 396 2.89 12.17 6.81
CA TYR A 396 4.21 12.72 7.02
C TYR A 396 4.20 14.17 7.54
N PRO A 397 3.36 15.09 7.00
CA PRO A 397 3.36 16.49 7.44
C PRO A 397 2.76 16.65 8.84
N SER A 398 2.99 17.81 9.45
CA SER A 398 2.27 18.25 10.65
C SER A 398 0.79 18.53 10.33
N LEU A 399 -0.07 18.57 11.36
CA LEU A 399 -1.49 18.86 11.17
C LEU A 399 -1.71 20.20 10.44
N SER A 400 -0.98 21.26 10.84
CA SER A 400 -1.10 22.58 10.21
C SER A 400 -0.67 22.58 8.74
N GLU A 401 0.35 21.80 8.38
CA GLU A 401 0.76 21.62 6.98
C GLU A 401 -0.30 20.84 6.18
N VAL A 402 -0.95 19.83 6.80
CA VAL A 402 -2.05 19.08 6.17
C VAL A 402 -3.26 19.99 5.93
N GLU A 403 -3.64 20.81 6.89
CA GLU A 403 -4.73 21.79 6.76
C GLU A 403 -4.46 22.75 5.57
N GLN A 404 -3.27 23.33 5.54
CA GLN A 404 -2.87 24.26 4.48
C GLN A 404 -2.79 23.57 3.11
N ALA A 405 -2.23 22.36 3.04
CA ALA A 405 -2.17 21.56 1.81
C ALA A 405 -3.58 21.22 1.29
N SER A 406 -4.49 20.87 2.19
CA SER A 406 -5.87 20.52 1.84
C SER A 406 -6.63 21.71 1.25
N GLU A 407 -6.49 22.88 1.84
CA GLU A 407 -7.08 24.12 1.30
C GLU A 407 -6.54 24.44 -0.10
N LEU A 408 -5.22 24.43 -0.28
CA LEU A 408 -4.59 24.63 -1.59
C LEU A 408 -5.09 23.61 -2.63
N MET A 409 -5.16 22.32 -2.25
CA MET A 409 -5.67 21.28 -3.14
C MET A 409 -7.08 21.58 -3.64
N THR A 410 -7.98 22.06 -2.76
CA THR A 410 -9.36 22.38 -3.19
C THR A 410 -9.40 23.51 -4.21
N VAL A 411 -8.52 24.49 -4.10
CA VAL A 411 -8.39 25.55 -5.12
C VAL A 411 -7.89 24.98 -6.43
N CYS A 412 -6.88 24.11 -6.40
CA CYS A 412 -6.33 23.47 -7.61
C CYS A 412 -7.36 22.56 -8.30
N VAL A 413 -8.11 21.76 -7.55
CA VAL A 413 -9.18 20.89 -8.09
C VAL A 413 -10.25 21.74 -8.77
N ARG A 414 -10.76 22.74 -8.08
CA ARG A 414 -11.79 23.64 -8.62
C ARG A 414 -11.31 24.39 -9.88
N LEU A 415 -10.08 24.89 -9.84
CA LEU A 415 -9.50 25.61 -10.99
C LEU A 415 -9.33 24.69 -12.20
N ALA A 416 -8.77 23.51 -12.03
CA ALA A 416 -8.61 22.52 -13.10
C ALA A 416 -9.97 22.11 -13.68
N THR A 417 -10.98 21.88 -12.82
CA THR A 417 -12.35 21.59 -13.25
C THR A 417 -12.96 22.70 -14.08
N VAL A 418 -12.85 23.95 -13.65
CA VAL A 418 -13.40 25.08 -14.37
C VAL A 418 -12.69 25.28 -15.71
N GLU A 419 -11.35 25.15 -15.76
CA GLU A 419 -10.59 25.19 -17.02
C GLU A 419 -11.08 24.10 -17.99
N HIS A 420 -11.31 22.87 -17.49
CA HIS A 420 -11.80 21.75 -18.29
C HIS A 420 -13.20 22.01 -18.85
N LEU A 421 -14.16 22.42 -18.00
CA LEU A 421 -15.53 22.71 -18.42
C LEU A 421 -15.62 23.87 -19.41
N LEU A 422 -14.76 24.87 -19.30
CA LEU A 422 -14.68 25.97 -20.28
C LEU A 422 -14.13 25.49 -21.62
N ALA A 423 -13.18 24.57 -21.63
CA ALA A 423 -12.67 23.98 -22.87
C ALA A 423 -13.71 23.11 -23.59
N GLU A 424 -14.58 22.40 -22.84
CA GLU A 424 -15.70 21.65 -23.44
C GLU A 424 -16.81 22.52 -24.02
N LYS A 425 -16.95 23.78 -23.52
CA LYS A 425 -18.00 24.71 -23.96
C LYS A 425 -17.50 25.68 -25.05
N ALA A 426 -16.21 25.60 -25.42
CA ALA A 426 -15.58 26.47 -26.43
C ALA A 426 -15.71 25.89 -27.84
#